data_2b44ef36827e547c8fabca60496cb0ce
#
_entry.id   2b44ef36827e547c8fabca60496cb0ce
#
_cell.length_a   1.000
_cell.length_b   1.000
_cell.length_c   1.000
_cell.angle_alpha   90.00
_cell.angle_beta   90.00
_cell.angle_gamma   90.00
#
_symmetry.space_group_name_H-M   'P 1'
#
loop_
_entity.id
_entity.type
_entity.pdbx_description
1 polymer ?
#
loop_
_entity_poly.entity_id
_entity_poly.type
_entity_poly.pdbx_seq_one_letter_code
_entity_poly.pdbx_strand_id
1 'polypeptide(L)'
;MPRFLCAACGTQWPDADGPPGRCPVCEDERQFVPPGGQSWTTLERLRIGHSNAWRAIAPDLFAVQTFPAFAIGQRALLVRTPAGNLLWDCVALLDEATEAIVRALGGLAAVAISPPHYYTTMAEWGRAFGVPVWLHADDRGHVARPDPCLRFWEGETQPVLPEVALHRLGGHFAGAAVAHWSRGAGALLVGDVVQVLPDRKHLGFMRSYPCLIPLPPEAVRRMAERCAALPFDAIHGAFADRDIVAGGKEALARSAERHCAWARAMQAP
;
A
#
# COMPACT_ATOMS: atom_id res chain seq x y z
N MET A 1 -22.73 6.19 -16.17
CA MET A 1 -21.54 6.91 -16.65
C MET A 1 -20.29 6.08 -16.31
N PRO A 2 -19.20 6.14 -17.11
CA PRO A 2 -17.98 5.41 -16.81
C PRO A 2 -17.23 6.02 -15.63
N ARG A 3 -16.47 5.19 -14.91
CA ARG A 3 -15.51 5.60 -13.88
C ARG A 3 -14.10 5.49 -14.45
N PHE A 4 -13.46 6.62 -14.63
CA PHE A 4 -12.14 6.65 -15.22
C PHE A 4 -11.06 6.32 -14.20
N LEU A 5 -10.07 5.54 -14.64
CA LEU A 5 -8.85 5.23 -13.88
C LEU A 5 -7.68 5.96 -14.55
N CYS A 6 -6.86 6.63 -13.76
CA CYS A 6 -5.59 7.14 -14.25
C CYS A 6 -4.67 5.96 -14.60
N ALA A 7 -4.19 5.89 -15.84
CA ALA A 7 -3.33 4.77 -16.27
C ALA A 7 -1.95 4.78 -15.59
N ALA A 8 -1.50 5.94 -15.08
CA ALA A 8 -0.18 6.08 -14.45
C ALA A 8 -0.18 5.71 -12.95
N CYS A 9 -1.24 6.04 -12.18
CA CYS A 9 -1.29 5.74 -10.74
C CYS A 9 -2.44 4.81 -10.33
N GLY A 10 -3.37 4.49 -11.23
CA GLY A 10 -4.50 3.60 -10.97
C GLY A 10 -5.67 4.25 -10.21
N THR A 11 -5.56 5.49 -9.77
CA THR A 11 -6.62 6.18 -9.02
C THR A 11 -7.92 6.24 -9.82
N GLN A 12 -9.00 5.77 -9.23
CA GLN A 12 -10.34 5.82 -9.81
C GLN A 12 -11.07 7.10 -9.42
N TRP A 13 -11.70 7.72 -10.42
CA TRP A 13 -12.47 8.95 -10.29
C TRP A 13 -13.98 8.67 -10.28
N PRO A 14 -14.82 9.62 -9.81
CA PRO A 14 -16.27 9.48 -9.86
C PRO A 14 -16.81 9.29 -11.28
N ASP A 15 -18.07 8.88 -11.37
CA ASP A 15 -18.79 8.78 -12.63
C ASP A 15 -18.78 10.13 -13.38
N ALA A 16 -18.39 10.11 -14.66
CA ALA A 16 -18.34 11.29 -15.52
C ALA A 16 -18.53 10.93 -17.00
N ASP A 17 -18.96 11.90 -17.83
CA ASP A 17 -19.11 11.69 -19.27
C ASP A 17 -17.77 11.59 -20.01
N GLY A 18 -16.73 12.19 -19.45
CA GLY A 18 -15.36 12.15 -19.99
C GLY A 18 -14.30 12.03 -18.87
N PRO A 19 -13.05 11.69 -19.23
CA PRO A 19 -11.98 11.61 -18.25
C PRO A 19 -11.63 12.98 -17.68
N PRO A 20 -11.11 13.04 -16.45
CA PRO A 20 -10.57 14.28 -15.89
C PRO A 20 -9.46 14.86 -16.76
N GLY A 21 -9.32 16.18 -16.80
CA GLY A 21 -8.23 16.83 -17.56
C GLY A 21 -6.86 16.64 -16.95
N ARG A 22 -6.78 16.30 -15.64
CA ARG A 22 -5.54 16.15 -14.86
C ARG A 22 -5.73 15.15 -13.73
N CYS A 23 -4.63 14.59 -13.24
CA CYS A 23 -4.59 13.72 -12.07
C CYS A 23 -3.73 14.34 -10.95
N PRO A 24 -4.33 14.94 -9.91
CA PRO A 24 -3.59 15.52 -8.79
C PRO A 24 -2.65 14.54 -8.09
N VAL A 25 -2.94 13.23 -8.12
CA VAL A 25 -2.04 12.21 -7.56
C VAL A 25 -0.74 12.13 -8.35
N CYS A 26 -0.79 12.20 -9.70
CA CYS A 26 0.42 12.19 -10.54
C CYS A 26 1.15 13.54 -10.53
N GLU A 27 0.43 14.65 -10.27
CA GLU A 27 1.02 15.99 -10.19
C GLU A 27 1.63 16.31 -8.82
N ASP A 28 1.38 15.46 -7.82
CA ASP A 28 2.03 15.57 -6.51
C ASP A 28 3.54 15.32 -6.64
N GLU A 29 4.36 16.04 -5.84
CA GLU A 29 5.82 15.91 -5.87
C GLU A 29 6.36 14.51 -5.54
N ARG A 30 5.52 13.61 -5.04
CA ARG A 30 5.84 12.21 -4.74
C ARG A 30 5.66 11.29 -5.93
N GLN A 31 5.04 11.78 -7.00
CA GLN A 31 4.77 11.08 -8.25
C GLN A 31 5.24 11.92 -9.45
N PHE A 32 4.88 11.52 -10.63
CA PHE A 32 5.15 12.27 -11.86
C PHE A 32 4.07 12.02 -12.91
N VAL A 33 3.84 13.01 -13.76
CA VAL A 33 3.07 12.83 -14.98
C VAL A 33 3.98 12.20 -16.04
N PRO A 34 3.60 11.05 -16.66
CA PRO A 34 4.42 10.41 -17.68
C PRO A 34 4.77 11.37 -18.82
N PRO A 35 5.92 11.21 -19.50
CA PRO A 35 6.31 12.07 -20.64
C PRO A 35 5.28 12.11 -21.77
N GLY A 36 4.50 11.05 -21.96
CA GLY A 36 3.39 10.99 -22.93
C GLY A 36 2.11 11.71 -22.48
N GLY A 37 2.12 12.35 -21.32
CA GLY A 37 0.97 13.03 -20.75
C GLY A 37 0.05 12.10 -19.94
N GLN A 38 -1.06 12.67 -19.46
CA GLN A 38 -2.10 11.92 -18.75
C GLN A 38 -2.86 11.01 -19.70
N SER A 39 -3.12 9.78 -19.26
CA SER A 39 -3.95 8.83 -19.98
C SER A 39 -4.93 8.13 -19.03
N TRP A 40 -6.06 7.69 -19.59
CA TRP A 40 -7.18 7.19 -18.83
C TRP A 40 -7.73 5.89 -19.40
N THR A 41 -8.17 5.02 -18.53
CA THR A 41 -8.88 3.80 -18.87
C THR A 41 -10.12 3.65 -18.00
N THR A 42 -10.84 2.54 -18.12
CA THR A 42 -11.92 2.13 -17.22
C THR A 42 -11.66 0.71 -16.73
N LEU A 43 -12.35 0.30 -15.66
CA LEU A 43 -12.19 -1.05 -15.13
C LEU A 43 -12.60 -2.11 -16.18
N GLU A 44 -13.64 -1.83 -16.98
CA GLU A 44 -14.09 -2.71 -18.07
C GLU A 44 -13.00 -2.90 -19.13
N ARG A 45 -12.33 -1.83 -19.54
CA ARG A 45 -11.21 -1.91 -20.49
C ARG A 45 -10.00 -2.63 -19.89
N LEU A 46 -9.72 -2.37 -18.60
CA LEU A 46 -8.62 -3.02 -17.90
C LEU A 46 -8.81 -4.55 -17.88
N ARG A 47 -10.03 -5.03 -17.63
CA ARG A 47 -10.39 -6.45 -17.62
C ARG A 47 -10.16 -7.17 -18.95
N ILE A 48 -10.14 -6.47 -20.09
CA ILE A 48 -9.92 -7.08 -21.39
C ILE A 48 -8.44 -7.46 -21.59
N GLY A 49 -7.53 -6.61 -21.14
CA GLY A 49 -6.09 -6.74 -21.43
C GLY A 49 -5.23 -7.19 -20.25
N HIS A 50 -5.83 -7.38 -19.08
CA HIS A 50 -5.09 -7.67 -17.84
C HIS A 50 -5.75 -8.80 -17.06
N SER A 51 -4.94 -9.50 -16.27
CA SER A 51 -5.39 -10.50 -15.30
C SER A 51 -4.61 -10.36 -13.99
N ASN A 52 -5.17 -10.86 -12.90
CA ASN A 52 -4.47 -10.93 -11.62
C ASN A 52 -3.79 -12.29 -11.44
N ALA A 53 -2.52 -12.27 -11.04
CA ALA A 53 -1.80 -13.46 -10.61
C ALA A 53 -1.75 -13.51 -9.09
N TRP A 54 -1.96 -14.71 -8.53
CA TRP A 54 -1.95 -14.99 -7.11
C TRP A 54 -0.73 -15.84 -6.73
N ARG A 55 -0.10 -15.51 -5.60
CA ARG A 55 1.06 -16.23 -5.07
C ARG A 55 0.96 -16.35 -3.56
N ALA A 56 1.05 -17.57 -3.02
CA ALA A 56 1.28 -17.77 -1.60
C ALA A 56 2.75 -17.38 -1.29
N ILE A 57 2.96 -16.47 -0.34
CA ILE A 57 4.30 -15.97 0.03
C ILE A 57 4.71 -16.43 1.44
N ALA A 58 3.74 -16.73 2.29
CA ALA A 58 3.93 -17.37 3.60
C ALA A 58 2.64 -18.15 3.95
N PRO A 59 2.63 -18.98 4.99
CA PRO A 59 1.40 -19.54 5.51
C PRO A 59 0.38 -18.44 5.81
N ASP A 60 -0.85 -18.59 5.26
CA ASP A 60 -1.94 -17.64 5.42
C ASP A 60 -1.68 -16.21 4.89
N LEU A 61 -0.64 -16.01 4.06
CA LEU A 61 -0.32 -14.76 3.40
C LEU A 61 -0.21 -14.96 1.88
N PHE A 62 -1.06 -14.27 1.14
CA PHE A 62 -1.10 -14.33 -0.32
C PHE A 62 -0.87 -12.95 -0.91
N ALA A 63 -0.17 -12.90 -2.05
CA ALA A 63 -0.03 -11.69 -2.84
C ALA A 63 -0.90 -11.79 -4.09
N VAL A 64 -1.50 -10.67 -4.49
CA VAL A 64 -2.17 -10.49 -5.78
C VAL A 64 -1.53 -9.32 -6.53
N GLN A 65 -1.25 -9.52 -7.81
CA GLN A 65 -0.64 -8.51 -8.68
C GLN A 65 -1.24 -8.58 -10.08
N THR A 66 -1.46 -7.43 -10.70
CA THR A 66 -2.01 -7.32 -12.05
C THR A 66 -0.93 -7.51 -13.11
N PHE A 67 -1.22 -8.31 -14.15
CA PHE A 67 -0.37 -8.57 -15.33
C PHE A 67 -1.14 -8.37 -16.63
N PRO A 68 -0.55 -7.73 -17.67
CA PRO A 68 0.68 -6.94 -17.59
C PRO A 68 0.63 -5.91 -16.45
N ALA A 69 1.78 -5.39 -16.01
CA ALA A 69 1.80 -4.40 -14.94
C ALA A 69 0.93 -3.18 -15.31
N PHE A 70 0.09 -2.74 -14.39
CA PHE A 70 -0.76 -1.56 -14.54
C PHE A 70 -0.46 -0.55 -13.46
N ALA A 71 -0.55 0.73 -13.80
CA ALA A 71 -0.24 1.84 -12.88
C ALA A 71 1.16 1.72 -12.28
N ILE A 72 1.28 1.79 -10.94
CA ILE A 72 2.56 1.69 -10.23
C ILE A 72 3.09 0.24 -10.24
N GLY A 73 2.24 -0.75 -10.52
CA GLY A 73 2.63 -2.16 -10.56
C GLY A 73 2.77 -2.82 -9.19
N GLN A 74 2.20 -2.21 -8.14
CA GLN A 74 2.19 -2.78 -6.79
C GLN A 74 1.38 -4.09 -6.72
N ARG A 75 1.64 -4.85 -5.67
CA ARG A 75 0.79 -5.97 -5.23
C ARG A 75 -0.07 -5.57 -4.04
N ALA A 76 -1.19 -6.26 -3.85
CA ALA A 76 -1.92 -6.28 -2.59
C ALA A 76 -1.62 -7.58 -1.84
N LEU A 77 -1.77 -7.57 -0.52
CA LEU A 77 -1.51 -8.72 0.35
C LEU A 77 -2.79 -9.15 1.06
N LEU A 78 -3.21 -10.40 0.86
CA LEU A 78 -4.32 -11.01 1.58
C LEU A 78 -3.78 -11.76 2.80
N VAL A 79 -4.09 -11.25 3.98
CA VAL A 79 -3.79 -11.89 5.27
C VAL A 79 -5.00 -12.68 5.71
N ARG A 80 -4.84 -13.98 5.93
CA ARG A 80 -5.90 -14.84 6.46
C ARG A 80 -5.78 -14.95 7.97
N THR A 81 -6.87 -14.68 8.67
CA THR A 81 -6.96 -14.86 10.13
C THR A 81 -8.22 -15.67 10.49
N PRO A 82 -8.28 -16.29 11.67
CA PRO A 82 -9.48 -16.97 12.14
C PRO A 82 -10.71 -16.06 12.26
N ALA A 83 -10.48 -14.74 12.44
CA ALA A 83 -11.55 -13.74 12.59
C ALA A 83 -11.97 -13.09 11.25
N GLY A 84 -11.42 -13.55 10.13
CA GLY A 84 -11.65 -13.03 8.78
C GLY A 84 -10.37 -12.55 8.10
N ASN A 85 -10.46 -12.23 6.82
CA ASN A 85 -9.29 -11.86 6.03
C ASN A 85 -9.18 -10.35 5.87
N LEU A 86 -7.95 -9.84 5.95
CA LEU A 86 -7.61 -8.45 5.58
C LEU A 86 -6.99 -8.43 4.19
N LEU A 87 -7.48 -7.55 3.31
CA LEU A 87 -6.73 -7.13 2.13
C LEU A 87 -5.93 -5.87 2.50
N TRP A 88 -4.61 -5.98 2.46
CA TRP A 88 -3.68 -4.87 2.65
C TRP A 88 -3.24 -4.30 1.32
N ASP A 89 -3.49 -3.01 1.11
CA ASP A 89 -3.38 -2.30 -0.16
C ASP A 89 -4.35 -2.83 -1.24
N CYS A 90 -4.41 -2.15 -2.39
CA CYS A 90 -5.23 -2.55 -3.51
C CYS A 90 -4.43 -2.59 -4.81
N VAL A 91 -4.77 -3.56 -5.67
CA VAL A 91 -4.50 -3.48 -7.10
C VAL A 91 -5.72 -2.88 -7.81
N ALA A 92 -5.48 -2.23 -8.93
CA ALA A 92 -6.57 -1.55 -9.66
C ALA A 92 -7.57 -2.53 -10.31
N LEU A 93 -7.10 -3.70 -10.75
CA LEU A 93 -7.96 -4.70 -11.37
C LEU A 93 -8.72 -5.50 -10.30
N LEU A 94 -10.03 -5.45 -10.39
CA LEU A 94 -10.93 -6.39 -9.72
C LEU A 94 -11.79 -7.05 -10.80
N ASP A 95 -11.56 -8.33 -11.05
CA ASP A 95 -12.27 -9.17 -12.00
C ASP A 95 -12.98 -10.34 -11.29
N GLU A 96 -13.85 -11.03 -12.02
CA GLU A 96 -14.64 -12.14 -11.50
C GLU A 96 -13.79 -13.28 -10.95
N ALA A 97 -12.63 -13.56 -11.60
CA ALA A 97 -11.71 -14.61 -11.15
C ALA A 97 -11.10 -14.23 -9.79
N THR A 98 -10.68 -12.99 -9.63
CA THR A 98 -10.16 -12.45 -8.35
C THR A 98 -11.23 -12.53 -7.26
N GLU A 99 -12.47 -12.11 -7.54
CA GLU A 99 -13.56 -12.22 -6.58
C GLU A 99 -13.81 -13.69 -6.17
N ALA A 100 -13.83 -14.60 -7.13
CA ALA A 100 -14.04 -16.04 -6.87
C ALA A 100 -12.92 -16.61 -5.98
N ILE A 101 -11.65 -16.27 -6.25
CA ILE A 101 -10.50 -16.71 -5.45
C ILE A 101 -10.61 -16.16 -4.02
N VAL A 102 -10.87 -14.87 -3.86
CA VAL A 102 -11.01 -14.26 -2.52
C VAL A 102 -12.15 -14.89 -1.74
N ARG A 103 -13.31 -15.14 -2.38
CA ARG A 103 -14.44 -15.83 -1.73
C ARG A 103 -14.09 -17.26 -1.34
N ALA A 104 -13.37 -18.00 -2.19
CA ALA A 104 -12.90 -19.35 -1.89
C ALA A 104 -11.90 -19.38 -0.72
N LEU A 105 -11.13 -18.33 -0.53
CA LEU A 105 -10.23 -18.16 0.61
C LEU A 105 -10.93 -17.69 1.91
N GLY A 106 -12.26 -17.50 1.89
CA GLY A 106 -13.07 -17.10 3.04
C GLY A 106 -13.61 -15.67 2.97
N GLY A 107 -13.50 -14.99 1.83
CA GLY A 107 -13.93 -13.59 1.65
C GLY A 107 -13.00 -12.59 2.32
N LEU A 108 -13.50 -11.35 2.48
CA LEU A 108 -12.81 -10.30 3.23
C LEU A 108 -13.63 -9.92 4.47
N ALA A 109 -12.97 -9.48 5.52
CA ALA A 109 -13.56 -8.79 6.67
C ALA A 109 -13.25 -7.27 6.63
N ALA A 110 -12.15 -6.90 6.00
CA ALA A 110 -11.75 -5.50 5.81
C ALA A 110 -10.76 -5.35 4.65
N VAL A 111 -10.68 -4.13 4.13
CA VAL A 111 -9.56 -3.63 3.34
C VAL A 111 -8.88 -2.53 4.15
N ALA A 112 -7.56 -2.43 4.11
CA ALA A 112 -6.82 -1.30 4.67
C ALA A 112 -5.68 -0.90 3.73
N ILE A 113 -5.36 0.39 3.66
CA ILE A 113 -4.43 0.89 2.65
C ILE A 113 -3.34 1.73 3.31
N SER A 114 -2.11 1.49 2.89
CA SER A 114 -0.90 2.10 3.46
C SER A 114 -0.74 3.58 3.10
N PRO A 115 -0.62 3.99 1.82
CA PRO A 115 -0.62 5.38 1.40
C PRO A 115 -1.65 5.66 0.30
N PRO A 116 -1.94 6.93 0.01
CA PRO A 116 -2.81 7.36 -1.09
C PRO A 116 -2.46 6.80 -2.47
N HIS A 117 -1.19 6.47 -2.73
CA HIS A 117 -0.75 5.88 -4.00
C HIS A 117 -1.44 4.55 -4.33
N TYR A 118 -1.94 3.82 -3.32
CA TYR A 118 -2.58 2.52 -3.47
C TYR A 118 -4.10 2.56 -3.31
N TYR A 119 -4.72 3.74 -3.26
CA TYR A 119 -6.19 3.87 -3.20
C TYR A 119 -6.88 3.26 -4.41
N THR A 120 -6.33 3.40 -5.59
CA THR A 120 -6.75 2.78 -6.86
C THR A 120 -8.29 2.61 -6.97
N THR A 121 -8.77 1.38 -7.04
CA THR A 121 -10.19 1.00 -7.09
C THR A 121 -10.74 0.54 -5.73
N MET A 122 -10.21 1.04 -4.62
CA MET A 122 -10.54 0.60 -3.25
C MET A 122 -12.04 0.52 -2.96
N ALA A 123 -12.82 1.45 -3.53
CA ALA A 123 -14.27 1.46 -3.35
C ALA A 123 -14.96 0.29 -4.07
N GLU A 124 -14.41 -0.20 -5.18
CA GLU A 124 -14.90 -1.41 -5.85
C GLU A 124 -14.63 -2.65 -4.98
N TRP A 125 -13.44 -2.74 -4.39
CA TRP A 125 -13.10 -3.82 -3.45
C TRP A 125 -14.03 -3.81 -2.23
N GLY A 126 -14.21 -2.65 -1.59
CA GLY A 126 -15.13 -2.52 -0.45
C GLY A 126 -16.55 -2.92 -0.77
N ARG A 127 -17.07 -2.51 -1.93
CA ARG A 127 -18.43 -2.84 -2.40
C ARG A 127 -18.61 -4.31 -2.77
N ALA A 128 -17.67 -4.90 -3.52
CA ALA A 128 -17.75 -6.27 -3.99
C ALA A 128 -17.81 -7.31 -2.85
N PHE A 129 -17.16 -6.99 -1.74
CA PHE A 129 -17.12 -7.84 -0.56
C PHE A 129 -18.01 -7.34 0.60
N GLY A 130 -18.61 -6.17 0.49
CA GLY A 130 -19.47 -5.58 1.52
C GLY A 130 -18.73 -5.22 2.80
N VAL A 131 -17.47 -4.77 2.71
CA VAL A 131 -16.58 -4.56 3.86
C VAL A 131 -16.05 -3.13 3.95
N PRO A 132 -15.66 -2.66 5.16
CA PRO A 132 -15.03 -1.36 5.32
C PRO A 132 -13.65 -1.30 4.65
N VAL A 133 -13.32 -0.12 4.13
CA VAL A 133 -11.99 0.25 3.64
C VAL A 133 -11.41 1.26 4.62
N TRP A 134 -10.35 0.88 5.34
CA TRP A 134 -9.73 1.68 6.38
C TRP A 134 -8.61 2.57 5.81
N LEU A 135 -8.74 3.88 5.99
CA LEU A 135 -7.80 4.91 5.57
C LEU A 135 -7.47 5.81 6.77
N HIS A 136 -6.24 6.32 6.85
CA HIS A 136 -5.95 7.31 7.88
C HIS A 136 -6.58 8.66 7.55
N ALA A 137 -7.13 9.35 8.56
CA ALA A 137 -7.84 10.62 8.39
C ALA A 137 -6.96 11.75 7.86
N ASP A 138 -5.65 11.75 8.17
CA ASP A 138 -4.68 12.73 7.69
C ASP A 138 -4.50 12.69 6.14
N ASP A 139 -4.88 11.58 5.51
CA ASP A 139 -4.79 11.40 4.05
C ASP A 139 -6.15 11.51 3.36
N ARG A 140 -7.21 11.92 4.08
CA ARG A 140 -8.57 12.11 3.54
C ARG A 140 -8.62 12.99 2.29
N GLY A 141 -7.78 14.02 2.26
CA GLY A 141 -7.72 14.98 1.13
C GLY A 141 -7.27 14.36 -0.20
N HIS A 142 -6.68 13.15 -0.16
CA HIS A 142 -6.25 12.42 -1.36
C HIS A 142 -7.31 11.47 -1.92
N VAL A 143 -8.49 11.37 -1.30
CA VAL A 143 -9.59 10.51 -1.78
C VAL A 143 -10.27 11.17 -2.98
N ALA A 144 -9.97 10.70 -4.17
CA ALA A 144 -10.56 11.19 -5.41
C ALA A 144 -12.06 10.81 -5.56
N ARG A 145 -12.44 9.64 -5.05
CA ARG A 145 -13.80 9.09 -5.12
C ARG A 145 -14.30 8.69 -3.73
N PRO A 146 -15.09 9.55 -3.06
CA PRO A 146 -15.76 9.21 -1.81
C PRO A 146 -16.74 8.04 -1.99
N ASP A 147 -16.85 7.20 -0.96
CA ASP A 147 -17.73 6.02 -0.96
C ASP A 147 -18.20 5.68 0.46
N PRO A 148 -19.46 5.20 0.64
CA PRO A 148 -19.95 4.78 1.96
C PRO A 148 -19.18 3.66 2.63
N CYS A 149 -18.40 2.86 1.90
CA CYS A 149 -17.55 1.80 2.50
C CYS A 149 -16.29 2.36 3.17
N LEU A 150 -15.87 3.61 2.90
CA LEU A 150 -14.67 4.19 3.47
C LEU A 150 -14.84 4.49 4.95
N ARG A 151 -13.84 4.11 5.75
CA ARG A 151 -13.74 4.39 7.18
C ARG A 151 -12.42 5.10 7.46
N PHE A 152 -12.51 6.26 8.06
CA PHE A 152 -11.33 7.04 8.44
C PHE A 152 -11.04 6.84 9.91
N TRP A 153 -9.80 6.43 10.20
CA TRP A 153 -9.32 6.29 11.56
C TRP A 153 -8.31 7.41 11.89
N GLU A 154 -8.19 7.72 13.17
CA GLU A 154 -7.36 8.80 13.70
C GLU A 154 -6.38 8.26 14.75
N GLY A 155 -5.37 9.07 15.06
CA GLY A 155 -4.36 8.72 16.06
C GLY A 155 -3.27 7.81 15.50
N GLU A 156 -2.69 7.02 16.38
CA GLU A 156 -1.43 6.34 16.10
C GLU A 156 -1.60 4.85 15.81
N THR A 157 -2.72 4.26 16.24
CA THR A 157 -2.98 2.81 16.10
C THR A 157 -4.47 2.55 15.95
N GLN A 158 -4.84 1.68 15.01
CA GLN A 158 -6.19 1.22 14.77
C GLN A 158 -6.22 -0.31 14.71
N PRO A 159 -6.78 -1.00 15.71
CA PRO A 159 -7.12 -2.41 15.58
C PRO A 159 -8.16 -2.61 14.47
N VAL A 160 -7.93 -3.57 13.57
CA VAL A 160 -8.86 -3.91 12.47
C VAL A 160 -9.41 -5.32 12.66
N LEU A 161 -8.54 -6.27 12.99
CA LEU A 161 -8.89 -7.64 13.36
C LEU A 161 -8.12 -8.03 14.64
N PRO A 162 -8.52 -9.07 15.37
CA PRO A 162 -7.84 -9.46 16.60
C PRO A 162 -6.32 -9.64 16.47
N GLU A 163 -5.85 -10.12 15.33
CA GLU A 163 -4.42 -10.32 15.05
C GLU A 163 -3.80 -9.20 14.19
N VAL A 164 -4.58 -8.18 13.77
CA VAL A 164 -4.09 -7.16 12.84
C VAL A 164 -4.43 -5.75 13.31
N ALA A 165 -3.40 -4.93 13.45
CA ALA A 165 -3.53 -3.51 13.77
C ALA A 165 -2.77 -2.65 12.75
N LEU A 166 -3.30 -1.48 12.45
CA LEU A 166 -2.65 -0.46 11.64
C LEU A 166 -1.89 0.48 12.56
N HIS A 167 -0.68 0.87 12.14
CA HIS A 167 0.16 1.81 12.87
C HIS A 167 0.58 2.96 11.94
N ARG A 168 0.17 4.17 12.28
CA ARG A 168 0.57 5.38 11.55
C ARG A 168 2.06 5.62 11.76
N LEU A 169 2.82 5.74 10.70
CA LEU A 169 4.24 6.10 10.72
C LEU A 169 4.48 7.50 10.17
N GLY A 170 3.62 7.98 9.27
CA GLY A 170 3.83 9.22 8.56
C GLY A 170 4.98 9.14 7.56
N GLY A 171 5.66 10.25 7.33
CA GLY A 171 6.83 10.34 6.46
C GLY A 171 6.47 10.44 4.99
N HIS A 172 6.18 9.32 4.34
CA HIS A 172 5.82 9.28 2.93
C HIS A 172 4.55 10.10 2.62
N PHE A 173 3.48 9.88 3.40
CA PHE A 173 2.29 10.72 3.52
C PHE A 173 2.02 11.00 5.00
N ALA A 174 1.16 11.97 5.30
CA ALA A 174 0.86 12.33 6.67
C ALA A 174 0.20 11.17 7.45
N GLY A 175 -0.74 10.48 6.80
CA GLY A 175 -1.44 9.32 7.34
C GLY A 175 -0.81 7.97 6.97
N ALA A 176 0.36 7.97 6.32
CA ALA A 176 0.99 6.72 5.88
C ALA A 176 1.19 5.73 7.03
N ALA A 177 0.71 4.50 6.83
CA ALA A 177 0.62 3.48 7.85
C ALA A 177 1.22 2.14 7.42
N VAL A 178 1.52 1.28 8.38
CA VAL A 178 1.87 -0.13 8.18
C VAL A 178 0.83 -1.00 8.88
N ALA A 179 0.60 -2.21 8.39
CA ALA A 179 -0.17 -3.20 9.13
C ALA A 179 0.77 -4.14 9.87
N HIS A 180 0.52 -4.30 11.16
CA HIS A 180 1.18 -5.30 12.00
C HIS A 180 0.27 -6.52 12.13
N TRP A 181 0.74 -7.67 11.67
CA TRP A 181 0.09 -8.95 11.85
C TRP A 181 0.85 -9.73 12.92
N SER A 182 0.21 -9.94 14.09
CA SER A 182 0.86 -10.45 15.30
C SER A 182 0.98 -11.98 15.37
N ARG A 183 0.53 -12.72 14.33
CA ARG A 183 0.55 -14.17 14.33
C ARG A 183 1.97 -14.74 14.28
N GLY A 184 2.26 -15.74 15.11
CA GLY A 184 3.57 -16.38 15.18
C GLY A 184 4.65 -15.40 15.64
N ALA A 185 5.74 -15.28 14.88
CA ALA A 185 6.80 -14.31 15.14
C ALA A 185 6.43 -12.88 14.75
N GLY A 186 5.27 -12.69 14.11
CA GLY A 186 4.77 -11.41 13.63
C GLY A 186 5.36 -10.96 12.29
N ALA A 187 4.60 -10.11 11.59
CA ALA A 187 5.02 -9.50 10.34
C ALA A 187 4.56 -8.05 10.24
N LEU A 188 5.35 -7.21 9.55
CA LEU A 188 4.94 -5.89 9.08
C LEU A 188 4.65 -5.94 7.59
N LEU A 189 3.46 -5.44 7.20
CA LEU A 189 3.08 -5.17 5.82
C LEU A 189 3.25 -3.68 5.61
N VAL A 190 4.21 -3.28 4.80
CA VAL A 190 4.74 -1.91 4.88
C VAL A 190 4.38 -1.01 3.69
N GLY A 191 3.73 -1.56 2.66
CA GLY A 191 3.45 -0.76 1.45
C GLY A 191 4.74 -0.16 0.87
N ASP A 192 4.72 1.13 0.59
CA ASP A 192 5.91 1.94 0.24
C ASP A 192 6.28 2.96 1.32
N VAL A 193 5.65 2.88 2.49
CA VAL A 193 6.00 3.71 3.66
C VAL A 193 7.43 3.41 4.12
N VAL A 194 7.78 2.11 4.12
CA VAL A 194 9.14 1.60 4.33
C VAL A 194 9.38 0.53 3.26
N GLN A 195 10.16 0.82 2.23
CA GLN A 195 10.30 -0.11 1.11
C GLN A 195 11.45 -1.10 1.30
N VAL A 196 11.16 -2.40 1.15
CA VAL A 196 12.20 -3.44 1.10
C VAL A 196 13.02 -3.26 -0.19
N LEU A 197 14.35 -3.12 -0.06
CA LEU A 197 15.25 -2.93 -1.19
C LEU A 197 15.49 -4.24 -1.97
N PRO A 198 16.02 -4.16 -3.22
CA PRO A 198 16.26 -5.33 -4.07
C PRO A 198 17.14 -6.40 -3.45
N ASP A 199 18.04 -6.04 -2.53
CA ASP A 199 18.90 -6.96 -1.81
C ASP A 199 18.19 -7.79 -0.73
N ARG A 200 16.94 -7.44 -0.42
CA ARG A 200 16.10 -8.08 0.61
C ARG A 200 16.77 -8.16 1.99
N LYS A 201 17.65 -7.21 2.27
CA LYS A 201 18.42 -7.10 3.53
C LYS A 201 18.30 -5.70 4.13
N HIS A 202 17.98 -4.72 3.30
CA HIS A 202 17.87 -3.32 3.71
C HIS A 202 16.52 -2.72 3.31
N LEU A 203 16.22 -1.60 3.97
CA LEU A 203 14.99 -0.83 3.78
C LEU A 203 15.32 0.58 3.29
N GLY A 204 14.44 1.15 2.48
CA GLY A 204 14.47 2.53 2.02
C GLY A 204 13.39 3.35 2.67
N PHE A 205 13.70 4.64 2.92
CA PHE A 205 12.80 5.60 3.56
C PHE A 205 12.75 6.85 2.70
N MET A 206 11.70 6.97 1.89
CA MET A 206 11.62 8.03 0.89
C MET A 206 10.32 8.82 1.03
N ARG A 207 10.43 10.13 0.80
CA ARG A 207 9.26 10.96 0.53
C ARG A 207 8.73 10.68 -0.88
N SER A 208 9.63 10.49 -1.84
CA SER A 208 9.29 10.07 -3.20
C SER A 208 10.29 9.05 -3.70
N TYR A 209 9.82 7.88 -4.10
CA TYR A 209 10.65 6.87 -4.75
C TYR A 209 10.96 7.22 -6.21
N PRO A 210 9.98 7.62 -7.04
CA PRO A 210 10.27 7.97 -8.45
C PRO A 210 11.17 9.21 -8.58
N CYS A 211 10.98 10.21 -7.70
CA CYS A 211 11.76 11.45 -7.71
C CYS A 211 13.00 11.40 -6.81
N LEU A 212 13.28 10.24 -6.18
CA LEU A 212 14.46 9.99 -5.35
C LEU A 212 14.63 10.97 -4.18
N ILE A 213 13.53 11.42 -3.58
CA ILE A 213 13.54 12.36 -2.44
C ILE A 213 13.56 11.55 -1.14
N PRO A 214 14.64 11.56 -0.36
CA PRO A 214 14.70 10.83 0.90
C PRO A 214 13.87 11.50 2.01
N LEU A 215 13.51 10.74 3.03
CA LEU A 215 12.96 11.29 4.26
C LEU A 215 14.07 11.91 5.13
N PRO A 216 13.75 12.95 5.91
CA PRO A 216 14.70 13.52 6.87
C PRO A 216 15.00 12.50 7.99
N PRO A 217 16.24 12.50 8.56
CA PRO A 217 16.68 11.55 9.58
C PRO A 217 15.76 11.43 10.79
N GLU A 218 15.17 12.55 11.22
CA GLU A 218 14.25 12.59 12.38
C GLU A 218 12.97 11.79 12.10
N ALA A 219 12.44 11.85 10.88
CA ALA A 219 11.28 11.06 10.49
C ALA A 219 11.64 9.57 10.50
N VAL A 220 12.78 9.20 9.93
CA VAL A 220 13.25 7.81 9.88
C VAL A 220 13.47 7.24 11.28
N ARG A 221 14.06 8.00 12.22
CA ARG A 221 14.22 7.56 13.61
C ARG A 221 12.88 7.30 14.28
N ARG A 222 11.92 8.23 14.19
CA ARG A 222 10.57 8.05 14.77
C ARG A 222 9.86 6.82 14.18
N MET A 223 9.96 6.61 12.86
CA MET A 223 9.37 5.43 12.21
C MET A 223 10.00 4.13 12.73
N ALA A 224 11.33 4.08 12.82
CA ALA A 224 12.06 2.93 13.32
C ALA A 224 11.74 2.63 14.79
N GLU A 225 11.70 3.63 15.65
CA GLU A 225 11.35 3.51 17.08
C GLU A 225 9.93 2.95 17.25
N ARG A 226 8.97 3.45 16.47
CA ARG A 226 7.57 2.96 16.53
C ARG A 226 7.47 1.51 16.08
N CYS A 227 8.12 1.14 14.99
CA CYS A 227 8.14 -0.24 14.55
C CYS A 227 8.89 -1.16 15.52
N ALA A 228 9.99 -0.71 16.12
CA ALA A 228 10.79 -1.51 17.06
C ALA A 228 9.98 -1.96 18.30
N ALA A 229 8.97 -1.18 18.70
CA ALA A 229 8.06 -1.52 19.80
C ALA A 229 7.11 -2.69 19.47
N LEU A 230 6.95 -3.05 18.19
CA LEU A 230 6.05 -4.12 17.75
C LEU A 230 6.80 -5.47 17.70
N PRO A 231 6.14 -6.58 18.05
CA PRO A 231 6.72 -7.91 17.87
C PRO A 231 6.57 -8.36 16.40
N PHE A 232 7.66 -8.40 15.65
CA PHE A 232 7.69 -8.93 14.28
C PHE A 232 9.09 -9.46 13.92
N ASP A 233 9.13 -10.37 12.98
CA ASP A 233 10.36 -10.91 12.39
C ASP A 233 10.40 -10.80 10.86
N ALA A 234 9.22 -10.75 10.21
CA ALA A 234 9.13 -10.59 8.77
C ALA A 234 8.67 -9.17 8.37
N ILE A 235 9.07 -8.74 7.16
CA ILE A 235 8.61 -7.50 6.52
C ILE A 235 8.21 -7.81 5.08
N HIS A 236 6.98 -7.44 4.69
CA HIS A 236 6.44 -7.63 3.35
C HIS A 236 6.13 -6.28 2.70
N GLY A 237 6.81 -5.98 1.59
CA GLY A 237 6.65 -4.72 0.85
C GLY A 237 5.60 -4.79 -0.24
N ALA A 238 5.38 -3.66 -0.91
CA ALA A 238 4.34 -3.46 -1.92
C ALA A 238 4.65 -4.09 -3.29
N PHE A 239 5.85 -4.58 -3.54
CA PHE A 239 6.25 -5.11 -4.84
C PHE A 239 6.67 -6.57 -4.75
N ALA A 240 6.59 -7.29 -5.88
CA ALA A 240 7.04 -8.68 -5.94
C ALA A 240 8.52 -8.80 -5.54
N ASP A 241 8.82 -9.89 -4.84
CA ASP A 241 10.17 -10.19 -4.34
C ASP A 241 10.78 -9.13 -3.39
N ARG A 242 9.94 -8.29 -2.80
CA ARG A 242 10.31 -7.31 -1.78
C ARG A 242 9.88 -7.80 -0.38
N ASP A 243 10.48 -8.92 0.05
CA ASP A 243 10.19 -9.55 1.32
C ASP A 243 11.48 -9.80 2.11
N ILE A 244 11.45 -9.54 3.41
CA ILE A 244 12.42 -9.99 4.41
C ILE A 244 11.66 -11.00 5.28
N VAL A 245 11.94 -12.28 5.09
CA VAL A 245 11.16 -13.36 5.71
C VAL A 245 11.58 -13.68 7.14
N ALA A 246 12.76 -13.21 7.56
CA ALA A 246 13.29 -13.30 8.93
C ALA A 246 14.32 -12.20 9.17
N GLY A 247 14.53 -11.80 10.44
CA GLY A 247 15.47 -10.75 10.82
C GLY A 247 14.98 -9.34 10.42
N GLY A 248 13.66 -9.13 10.34
CA GLY A 248 13.05 -7.86 9.94
C GLY A 248 13.37 -6.72 10.90
N LYS A 249 13.43 -6.98 12.22
CA LYS A 249 13.79 -5.95 13.21
C LYS A 249 15.22 -5.46 13.04
N GLU A 250 16.16 -6.37 12.86
CA GLU A 250 17.56 -6.07 12.66
C GLU A 250 17.77 -5.34 11.33
N ALA A 251 17.04 -5.74 10.28
CA ALA A 251 17.08 -5.08 8.99
C ALA A 251 16.56 -3.64 9.08
N LEU A 252 15.48 -3.40 9.84
CA LEU A 252 14.93 -2.07 10.08
C LEU A 252 15.92 -1.19 10.84
N ALA A 253 16.45 -1.67 11.98
CA ALA A 253 17.39 -0.93 12.80
C ALA A 253 18.65 -0.55 12.01
N ARG A 254 19.28 -1.50 11.35
CA ARG A 254 20.47 -1.30 10.51
C ARG A 254 20.21 -0.32 9.38
N SER A 255 19.03 -0.37 8.73
CA SER A 255 18.71 0.50 7.61
C SER A 255 18.43 1.94 8.05
N ALA A 256 17.75 2.12 9.19
CA ALA A 256 17.50 3.43 9.77
C ALA A 256 18.81 4.09 10.23
N GLU A 257 19.70 3.35 10.88
CA GLU A 257 21.01 3.83 11.28
C GLU A 257 21.83 4.26 10.06
N ARG A 258 21.91 3.41 9.02
CA ARG A 258 22.60 3.72 7.77
C ARG A 258 22.07 4.99 7.11
N HIS A 259 20.75 5.13 7.01
CA HIS A 259 20.10 6.31 6.44
C HIS A 259 20.48 7.58 7.23
N CYS A 260 20.37 7.53 8.55
CA CYS A 260 20.69 8.67 9.42
C CYS A 260 22.19 9.02 9.45
N ALA A 261 23.07 8.04 9.33
CA ALA A 261 24.51 8.27 9.27
C ALA A 261 24.91 8.97 7.97
N TRP A 262 24.39 8.54 6.83
CA TRP A 262 24.63 9.19 5.54
C TRP A 262 24.15 10.64 5.51
N ALA A 263 22.92 10.89 5.99
CA ALA A 263 22.37 12.24 6.04
C ALA A 263 23.20 13.19 6.92
N ARG A 264 23.82 12.69 8.00
CA ARG A 264 24.75 13.48 8.84
C ARG A 264 26.10 13.72 8.16
N ALA A 265 26.64 12.72 7.50
CA ALA A 265 27.91 12.83 6.77
C ALA A 265 27.84 13.90 5.66
N MET A 266 26.67 14.07 5.02
CA MET A 266 26.45 15.11 4.00
C MET A 266 26.31 16.53 4.57
N GLN A 267 26.16 16.68 5.89
CA GLN A 267 26.06 17.99 6.58
C GLN A 267 27.41 18.43 7.20
N ALA A 268 28.37 17.52 7.21
CA ALA A 268 29.74 17.90 7.64
C ALA A 268 30.40 18.76 6.56
N PRO A 269 31.04 19.88 6.93
CA PRO A 269 31.69 20.82 6.00
C PRO A 269 32.84 20.16 5.24
#